data_e39b0ab5e54908b854335ec1bccecef1
#
_entry.id   e39b0ab5e54908b854335ec1bccecef1
#
_cell.length_a   1.000
_cell.length_b   1.000
_cell.length_c   1.000
_cell.angle_alpha   90.00
_cell.angle_beta   90.00
_cell.angle_gamma   90.00
#
_symmetry.space_group_name_H-M   'P 1'
#
loop_
_entity.id
_entity.type
_entity.pdbx_description
1 polymer ?
#
loop_
_entity_poly.entity_id
_entity_poly.type
_entity_poly.pdbx_seq_one_letter_code
_entity_poly.pdbx_strand_id
1 'polypeptide(L)'
;IKIMKKKIYVIGVGLIGGSFAIDMRKLFPKSTIIGIDHSEIHLEKALELRLIDETSELSKINNPDIIVISVPVKSILNILPIVLKSVNNNSLVIDFGSTKKSICQIVKDHPNRQNFLATHPIAGTEFSGPAAAHEGLFEGKNIIICDKHKTDKSILELGLKIFNLMKMKIGYMDSD
;
A
#
# COMPACT_ATOMS: atom_id res chain seq x y z
N ILE A 1 -6.28 19.88 6.23
CA ILE A 1 -6.72 18.50 5.86
C ILE A 1 -7.86 18.17 6.81
N LYS A 2 -9.10 17.98 6.27
CA LYS A 2 -10.21 17.49 7.08
C LYS A 2 -9.74 16.17 7.69
N ILE A 3 -9.73 16.06 9.03
CA ILE A 3 -9.30 14.88 9.77
C ILE A 3 -10.37 13.79 9.53
N MET A 4 -10.30 13.15 8.38
CA MET A 4 -11.21 12.05 8.04
C MET A 4 -10.63 10.76 8.62
N LYS A 5 -11.47 10.02 9.34
CA LYS A 5 -11.15 8.67 9.76
C LYS A 5 -11.05 7.79 8.51
N LYS A 6 -9.92 7.11 8.34
CA LYS A 6 -9.65 6.21 7.23
C LYS A 6 -9.53 4.77 7.73
N LYS A 7 -9.95 3.82 6.92
CA LYS A 7 -9.72 2.40 7.12
C LYS A 7 -8.59 1.96 6.18
N ILE A 8 -7.42 1.72 6.74
CA ILE A 8 -6.18 1.50 5.99
C ILE A 8 -5.70 0.07 6.22
N TYR A 9 -5.62 -0.72 5.16
CA TYR A 9 -5.08 -2.08 5.20
C TYR A 9 -3.63 -2.09 4.72
N VAL A 10 -2.76 -2.76 5.47
CA VAL A 10 -1.36 -2.99 5.14
C VAL A 10 -1.15 -4.50 4.98
N ILE A 11 -1.00 -4.95 3.74
CA ILE A 11 -0.75 -6.36 3.40
C ILE A 11 0.76 -6.55 3.26
N GLY A 12 1.34 -7.29 4.20
CA GLY A 12 2.78 -7.37 4.42
C GLY A 12 3.26 -6.30 5.39
N VAL A 13 3.38 -6.65 6.68
CA VAL A 13 3.77 -5.70 7.76
C VAL A 13 5.27 -5.70 8.05
N GLY A 14 6.10 -6.02 7.04
CA GLY A 14 7.56 -5.96 7.15
C GLY A 14 8.11 -4.53 7.15
N LEU A 15 9.41 -4.37 6.80
CA LEU A 15 10.08 -3.05 6.74
C LEU A 15 9.26 -2.02 5.95
N ILE A 16 8.92 -2.30 4.70
CA ILE A 16 8.29 -1.34 3.79
C ILE A 16 6.84 -1.06 4.22
N GLY A 17 6.04 -2.10 4.45
CA GLY A 17 4.64 -1.95 4.87
C GLY A 17 4.50 -1.33 6.25
N GLY A 18 5.35 -1.72 7.20
CA GLY A 18 5.38 -1.14 8.54
C GLY A 18 5.79 0.34 8.54
N SER A 19 6.79 0.71 7.74
CA SER A 19 7.18 2.12 7.58
C SER A 19 6.09 2.96 6.91
N PHE A 20 5.38 2.39 5.92
CA PHE A 20 4.20 3.04 5.33
C PHE A 20 3.09 3.23 6.38
N ALA A 21 2.86 2.23 7.24
CA ALA A 21 1.89 2.35 8.33
C ALA A 21 2.21 3.51 9.29
N ILE A 22 3.50 3.68 9.63
CA ILE A 22 3.96 4.82 10.46
C ILE A 22 3.60 6.16 9.79
N ASP A 23 3.90 6.30 8.50
CA ASP A 23 3.59 7.53 7.76
C ASP A 23 2.07 7.75 7.66
N MET A 24 1.29 6.70 7.40
CA MET A 24 -0.18 6.81 7.36
C MET A 24 -0.77 7.22 8.70
N ARG A 25 -0.24 6.75 9.83
CA ARG A 25 -0.66 7.16 11.17
C ARG A 25 -0.45 8.66 11.40
N LYS A 26 0.63 9.22 10.88
CA LYS A 26 0.91 10.66 10.94
C LYS A 26 -0.02 11.48 10.04
N LEU A 27 -0.22 11.02 8.81
CA LEU A 27 -1.07 11.72 7.83
C LEU A 27 -2.56 11.64 8.20
N PHE A 28 -2.98 10.54 8.81
CA PHE A 28 -4.38 10.27 9.16
C PHE A 28 -4.50 9.79 10.61
N PRO A 29 -4.25 10.64 11.62
CA PRO A 29 -4.11 10.22 13.03
C PRO A 29 -5.37 9.61 13.68
N LYS A 30 -6.55 9.79 13.06
CA LYS A 30 -7.81 9.17 13.52
C LYS A 30 -8.16 7.87 12.80
N SER A 31 -7.29 7.40 11.90
CA SER A 31 -7.54 6.22 11.09
C SER A 31 -7.23 4.93 11.85
N THR A 32 -7.87 3.85 11.43
CA THR A 32 -7.55 2.50 11.87
C THR A 32 -6.63 1.84 10.84
N ILE A 33 -5.48 1.36 11.27
CA ILE A 33 -4.51 0.65 10.44
C ILE A 33 -4.62 -0.85 10.74
N ILE A 34 -4.94 -1.64 9.73
CA ILE A 34 -5.22 -3.07 9.85
C ILE A 34 -4.14 -3.83 9.10
N GLY A 35 -3.41 -4.69 9.79
CA GLY A 35 -2.36 -5.52 9.23
C GLY A 35 -2.88 -6.86 8.72
N ILE A 36 -2.36 -7.30 7.58
CA ILE A 36 -2.53 -8.65 7.04
C ILE A 36 -1.15 -9.17 6.68
N ASP A 37 -0.77 -10.31 7.23
CA ASP A 37 0.48 -11.00 6.92
C ASP A 37 0.28 -12.50 7.06
N HIS A 38 1.10 -13.30 6.36
CA HIS A 38 1.12 -14.75 6.51
C HIS A 38 1.85 -15.22 7.77
N SER A 39 2.67 -14.35 8.36
CA SER A 39 3.45 -14.61 9.57
C SER A 39 2.74 -14.03 10.79
N GLU A 40 2.23 -14.89 11.67
CA GLU A 40 1.66 -14.47 12.95
C GLU A 40 2.68 -13.70 13.80
N ILE A 41 3.95 -14.12 13.78
CA ILE A 41 5.05 -13.45 14.50
C ILE A 41 5.22 -12.01 14.01
N HIS A 42 5.08 -11.77 12.70
CA HIS A 42 5.14 -10.41 12.15
C HIS A 42 3.92 -9.57 12.60
N LEU A 43 2.74 -10.16 12.64
CA LEU A 43 1.52 -9.48 13.09
C LEU A 43 1.61 -9.12 14.58
N GLU A 44 2.03 -10.05 15.43
CA GLU A 44 2.24 -9.82 16.86
C GLU A 44 3.27 -8.69 17.10
N LYS A 45 4.40 -8.75 16.38
CA LYS A 45 5.43 -7.72 16.49
C LYS A 45 4.96 -6.36 15.99
N ALA A 46 4.18 -6.32 14.91
CA ALA A 46 3.61 -5.08 14.39
C ALA A 46 2.58 -4.46 15.35
N LEU A 47 1.79 -5.27 16.06
CA LEU A 47 0.91 -4.81 17.14
C LEU A 47 1.71 -4.28 18.33
N GLU A 48 2.70 -5.02 18.81
CA GLU A 48 3.59 -4.61 19.91
C GLU A 48 4.23 -3.24 19.65
N LEU A 49 4.74 -3.06 18.41
CA LEU A 49 5.38 -1.83 17.96
C LEU A 49 4.37 -0.71 17.59
N ARG A 50 3.07 -0.97 17.68
CA ARG A 50 1.99 -0.06 17.31
C ARG A 50 2.07 0.43 15.86
N LEU A 51 2.61 -0.40 14.97
CA LEU A 51 2.57 -0.15 13.53
C LEU A 51 1.15 -0.29 12.99
N ILE A 52 0.41 -1.27 13.53
CA ILE A 52 -0.99 -1.56 13.21
C ILE A 52 -1.84 -1.53 14.49
N ASP A 53 -3.14 -1.34 14.35
CA ASP A 53 -4.12 -1.32 15.45
C ASP A 53 -4.82 -2.68 15.59
N GLU A 54 -5.01 -3.37 14.47
CA GLU A 54 -5.76 -4.63 14.38
C GLU A 54 -5.12 -5.54 13.33
N THR A 55 -5.43 -6.82 13.40
CA THR A 55 -5.10 -7.81 12.37
C THR A 55 -6.35 -8.24 11.62
N SER A 56 -6.19 -8.71 10.39
CA SER A 56 -7.29 -9.25 9.59
C SER A 56 -6.78 -10.32 8.61
N GLU A 57 -7.70 -10.90 7.86
CA GLU A 57 -7.45 -11.81 6.75
C GLU A 57 -7.90 -11.18 5.43
N LEU A 58 -7.35 -11.62 4.30
CA LEU A 58 -7.73 -11.13 2.97
C LEU A 58 -9.23 -11.24 2.69
N SER A 59 -9.84 -12.35 3.13
CA SER A 59 -11.28 -12.63 2.97
C SER A 59 -12.19 -11.70 3.79
N LYS A 60 -11.63 -11.02 4.79
CA LYS A 60 -12.36 -10.13 5.71
C LYS A 60 -12.16 -8.64 5.42
N ILE A 61 -11.47 -8.30 4.33
CA ILE A 61 -11.34 -6.89 3.92
C ILE A 61 -12.75 -6.34 3.64
N ASN A 62 -13.09 -5.26 4.32
CA ASN A 62 -14.42 -4.66 4.23
C ASN A 62 -14.34 -3.13 4.21
N ASN A 63 -14.89 -2.53 3.17
CA ASN A 63 -15.00 -1.09 2.96
C ASN A 63 -13.69 -0.33 3.23
N PRO A 64 -12.60 -0.68 2.52
CA PRO A 64 -11.31 -0.02 2.69
C PRO A 64 -11.29 1.37 2.07
N ASP A 65 -10.59 2.30 2.70
CA ASP A 65 -10.23 3.59 2.07
C ASP A 65 -8.90 3.48 1.31
N ILE A 66 -7.91 2.84 1.93
CA ILE A 66 -6.58 2.65 1.37
C ILE A 66 -6.12 1.22 1.64
N ILE A 67 -5.59 0.57 0.63
CA ILE A 67 -4.89 -0.71 0.78
C ILE A 67 -3.49 -0.56 0.17
N VAL A 68 -2.46 -0.93 0.93
CA VAL A 68 -1.12 -1.10 0.39
C VAL A 68 -0.74 -2.58 0.40
N ILE A 69 -0.17 -3.06 -0.70
CA ILE A 69 0.32 -4.43 -0.85
C ILE A 69 1.85 -4.39 -0.90
N SER A 70 2.48 -4.84 0.17
CA SER A 70 3.93 -4.78 0.41
C SER A 70 4.49 -6.18 0.68
N VAL A 71 4.20 -7.09 -0.21
CA VAL A 71 4.67 -8.49 -0.20
C VAL A 71 5.48 -8.79 -1.47
N PRO A 72 6.22 -9.91 -1.54
CA PRO A 72 6.96 -10.28 -2.75
C PRO A 72 6.07 -10.32 -4.00
N VAL A 73 6.64 -9.96 -5.17
CA VAL A 73 5.92 -9.84 -6.45
C VAL A 73 5.07 -11.07 -6.76
N LYS A 74 5.61 -12.29 -6.55
CA LYS A 74 4.86 -13.54 -6.78
C LYS A 74 3.58 -13.62 -5.95
N SER A 75 3.60 -13.11 -4.72
CA SER A 75 2.42 -13.06 -3.84
C SER A 75 1.44 -11.98 -4.30
N ILE A 76 1.92 -10.83 -4.79
CA ILE A 76 1.08 -9.76 -5.32
C ILE A 76 0.20 -10.28 -6.46
N LEU A 77 0.72 -11.11 -7.36
CA LEU A 77 -0.04 -11.66 -8.48
C LEU A 77 -1.29 -12.46 -8.04
N ASN A 78 -1.22 -13.11 -6.89
CA ASN A 78 -2.35 -13.86 -6.33
C ASN A 78 -3.29 -12.97 -5.51
N ILE A 79 -2.74 -12.00 -4.79
CA ILE A 79 -3.47 -11.17 -3.81
C ILE A 79 -4.23 -10.03 -4.48
N LEU A 80 -3.61 -9.34 -5.44
CA LEU A 80 -4.16 -8.12 -6.04
C LEU A 80 -5.55 -8.32 -6.68
N PRO A 81 -5.82 -9.40 -7.47
CA PRO A 81 -7.16 -9.61 -8.00
C PRO A 81 -8.21 -9.84 -6.91
N ILE A 82 -7.83 -10.46 -5.78
CA ILE A 82 -8.74 -10.70 -4.64
C ILE A 82 -9.03 -9.37 -3.94
N VAL A 83 -8.01 -8.58 -3.68
CA VAL A 83 -8.13 -7.25 -3.06
C VAL A 83 -9.03 -6.34 -3.87
N LEU A 84 -8.88 -6.32 -5.19
CA LEU A 84 -9.71 -5.49 -6.06
C LEU A 84 -11.20 -5.88 -6.07
N LYS A 85 -11.57 -7.08 -5.61
CA LYS A 85 -12.98 -7.46 -5.42
C LYS A 85 -13.60 -6.84 -4.16
N SER A 86 -12.80 -6.44 -3.18
CA SER A 86 -13.25 -5.90 -1.89
C SER A 86 -13.34 -4.38 -1.83
N VAL A 87 -12.96 -3.67 -2.90
CA VAL A 87 -12.93 -2.21 -2.94
C VAL A 87 -14.27 -1.59 -3.32
N ASN A 88 -14.47 -0.35 -2.90
CA ASN A 88 -15.53 0.54 -3.39
C ASN A 88 -14.94 1.59 -4.35
N ASN A 89 -15.78 2.41 -4.96
CA ASN A 89 -15.37 3.40 -5.97
C ASN A 89 -14.35 4.44 -5.47
N ASN A 90 -14.23 4.63 -4.15
CA ASN A 90 -13.33 5.62 -3.55
C ASN A 90 -12.07 4.98 -2.93
N SER A 91 -11.94 3.66 -3.00
CA SER A 91 -10.80 2.95 -2.42
C SER A 91 -9.57 3.12 -3.29
N LEU A 92 -8.43 3.42 -2.68
CA LEU A 92 -7.11 3.43 -3.32
C LEU A 92 -6.38 2.13 -2.98
N VAL A 93 -5.98 1.38 -4.00
CA VAL A 93 -5.10 0.21 -3.86
C VAL A 93 -3.72 0.55 -4.44
N ILE A 94 -2.68 0.35 -3.65
CA ILE A 94 -1.28 0.61 -4.01
C ILE A 94 -0.51 -0.70 -3.86
N ASP A 95 0.41 -1.00 -4.76
CA ASP A 95 1.41 -2.05 -4.56
C ASP A 95 2.83 -1.47 -4.54
N PHE A 96 3.73 -2.12 -3.84
CA PHE A 96 5.15 -1.77 -3.74
C PHE A 96 6.08 -2.80 -4.38
N GLY A 97 5.57 -3.62 -5.27
CA GLY A 97 6.37 -4.60 -6.01
C GLY A 97 7.44 -3.96 -6.89
N SER A 98 8.59 -4.63 -7.02
CA SER A 98 9.74 -4.10 -7.78
C SER A 98 9.59 -4.21 -9.30
N THR A 99 8.71 -5.08 -9.81
CA THR A 99 8.45 -5.24 -11.25
C THR A 99 6.97 -5.06 -11.52
N LYS A 100 6.62 -4.35 -12.62
CA LYS A 100 5.23 -3.93 -12.87
C LYS A 100 4.53 -4.71 -13.99
N LYS A 101 5.25 -5.19 -14.99
CA LYS A 101 4.65 -5.82 -16.18
C LYS A 101 3.62 -6.90 -15.81
N SER A 102 4.02 -7.92 -15.07
CA SER A 102 3.11 -9.01 -14.66
C SER A 102 2.00 -8.56 -13.72
N ILE A 103 2.30 -7.63 -12.81
CA ILE A 103 1.31 -7.08 -11.85
C ILE A 103 0.22 -6.30 -12.60
N CYS A 104 0.59 -5.44 -13.54
CA CYS A 104 -0.39 -4.68 -14.33
C CYS A 104 -1.17 -5.58 -15.28
N GLN A 105 -0.50 -6.58 -15.88
CA GLN A 105 -1.12 -7.51 -16.80
C GLN A 105 -2.20 -8.38 -16.14
N ILE A 106 -1.98 -8.89 -14.93
CA ILE A 106 -2.94 -9.79 -14.26
C ILE A 106 -4.27 -9.12 -13.95
N VAL A 107 -4.31 -7.80 -13.84
CA VAL A 107 -5.51 -7.03 -13.52
C VAL A 107 -5.98 -6.10 -14.64
N LYS A 108 -5.41 -6.21 -15.85
CA LYS A 108 -5.70 -5.28 -16.96
C LYS A 108 -7.19 -5.17 -17.27
N ASP A 109 -7.91 -6.28 -17.21
CA ASP A 109 -9.34 -6.38 -17.53
C ASP A 109 -10.22 -6.51 -16.26
N HIS A 110 -9.66 -6.27 -15.07
CA HIS A 110 -10.42 -6.35 -13.82
C HIS A 110 -11.42 -5.19 -13.73
N PRO A 111 -12.70 -5.43 -13.34
CA PRO A 111 -13.73 -4.38 -13.26
C PRO A 111 -13.33 -3.17 -12.43
N ASN A 112 -12.54 -3.38 -11.37
CA ASN A 112 -12.07 -2.33 -10.47
C ASN A 112 -10.59 -1.94 -10.75
N ARG A 113 -10.10 -2.13 -11.99
CA ARG A 113 -8.73 -1.74 -12.35
C ARG A 113 -8.43 -0.28 -12.07
N GLN A 114 -9.41 0.60 -12.22
CA GLN A 114 -9.29 2.04 -11.97
C GLN A 114 -8.99 2.40 -10.51
N ASN A 115 -9.22 1.50 -9.56
CA ASN A 115 -8.89 1.67 -8.15
C ASN A 115 -7.42 1.39 -7.84
N PHE A 116 -6.69 0.79 -8.78
CA PHE A 116 -5.31 0.36 -8.58
C PHE A 116 -4.30 1.36 -9.14
N LEU A 117 -3.41 1.82 -8.28
CA LEU A 117 -2.25 2.65 -8.59
C LEU A 117 -0.99 1.79 -8.49
N ALA A 118 -0.45 1.39 -9.62
CA ALA A 118 0.75 0.57 -9.71
C ALA A 118 1.98 1.40 -9.37
N THR A 119 2.71 1.04 -8.31
CA THR A 119 3.85 1.83 -7.87
C THR A 119 5.06 0.99 -7.48
N HIS A 120 6.23 1.63 -7.41
CA HIS A 120 7.46 1.06 -6.87
C HIS A 120 8.27 2.13 -6.14
N PRO A 121 8.31 2.09 -4.80
CA PRO A 121 9.20 2.95 -4.04
C PRO A 121 10.64 2.44 -4.16
N ILE A 122 11.57 3.33 -4.51
CA ILE A 122 13.01 3.03 -4.51
C ILE A 122 13.53 3.29 -3.09
N ALA A 123 13.09 2.44 -2.17
CA ALA A 123 13.42 2.52 -0.75
C ALA A 123 13.63 1.10 -0.20
N GLY A 124 14.43 1.00 0.84
CA GLY A 124 14.73 -0.26 1.52
C GLY A 124 16.07 -0.17 2.23
N THR A 125 16.35 -1.16 3.06
CA THR A 125 17.62 -1.37 3.76
C THR A 125 17.95 -2.86 3.70
N GLU A 126 19.10 -3.24 4.24
CA GLU A 126 19.50 -4.63 4.43
C GLU A 126 18.69 -5.37 5.51
N PHE A 127 17.94 -4.64 6.33
CA PHE A 127 17.10 -5.20 7.39
C PHE A 127 15.70 -5.56 6.88
N SER A 128 15.04 -6.49 7.56
CA SER A 128 13.72 -6.99 7.20
C SER A 128 12.82 -7.18 8.42
N GLY A 129 11.53 -7.44 8.16
CA GLY A 129 10.53 -7.63 9.20
C GLY A 129 10.01 -6.34 9.83
N PRO A 130 8.99 -6.44 10.72
CA PRO A 130 8.36 -5.28 11.35
C PRO A 130 9.29 -4.48 12.26
N ALA A 131 10.26 -5.14 12.90
CA ALA A 131 11.23 -4.47 13.78
C ALA A 131 12.17 -3.51 13.03
N ALA A 132 12.32 -3.69 11.72
CA ALA A 132 13.10 -2.79 10.86
C ALA A 132 12.32 -1.56 10.39
N ALA A 133 10.99 -1.56 10.54
CA ALA A 133 10.14 -0.45 10.13
C ALA A 133 10.49 0.82 10.93
N HIS A 134 10.63 1.95 10.23
CA HIS A 134 10.99 3.21 10.83
C HIS A 134 10.40 4.40 10.08
N GLU A 135 10.33 5.51 10.78
CA GLU A 135 9.95 6.79 10.21
C GLU A 135 10.99 7.30 9.21
N GLY A 136 10.54 7.98 8.17
CA GLY A 136 11.42 8.63 7.19
C GLY A 136 12.04 7.69 6.15
N LEU A 137 11.68 6.40 6.13
CA LEU A 137 12.17 5.46 5.11
C LEU A 137 11.96 5.98 3.69
N PHE A 138 10.85 6.66 3.43
CA PHE A 138 10.44 7.14 2.11
C PHE A 138 10.86 8.59 1.83
N GLU A 139 11.23 9.36 2.85
CA GLU A 139 11.53 10.80 2.69
C GLU A 139 12.70 11.03 1.72
N GLY A 140 12.46 11.85 0.69
CA GLY A 140 13.44 12.15 -0.37
C GLY A 140 13.69 11.00 -1.36
N LYS A 141 13.08 9.83 -1.17
CA LYS A 141 13.20 8.69 -2.08
C LYS A 141 12.28 8.84 -3.29
N ASN A 142 12.64 8.13 -4.37
CA ASN A 142 11.79 8.09 -5.56
C ASN A 142 10.65 7.09 -5.37
N ILE A 143 9.48 7.44 -5.92
CA ILE A 143 8.40 6.49 -6.18
C ILE A 143 8.04 6.55 -7.66
N ILE A 144 8.07 5.40 -8.30
CA ILE A 144 7.68 5.27 -9.71
C ILE A 144 6.21 4.87 -9.77
N ILE A 145 5.42 5.60 -10.54
CA ILE A 145 4.02 5.30 -10.83
C ILE A 145 3.93 4.81 -12.26
N CYS A 146 3.41 3.59 -12.44
CA CYS A 146 3.25 2.97 -13.75
C CYS A 146 1.80 3.05 -14.23
N ASP A 147 1.62 3.19 -15.55
CA ASP A 147 0.30 3.16 -16.22
C ASP A 147 -0.75 4.08 -15.56
N LYS A 148 -0.35 5.28 -15.13
CA LYS A 148 -1.24 6.21 -14.39
C LYS A 148 -2.56 6.50 -15.09
N HIS A 149 -2.59 6.40 -16.43
CA HIS A 149 -3.78 6.63 -17.25
C HIS A 149 -4.87 5.57 -17.08
N LYS A 150 -4.53 4.40 -16.49
CA LYS A 150 -5.47 3.32 -16.17
C LYS A 150 -6.10 3.46 -14.77
N THR A 151 -5.67 4.45 -14.00
CA THR A 151 -6.18 4.73 -12.65
C THR A 151 -7.18 5.89 -12.72
N ASP A 152 -8.30 5.78 -12.01
CA ASP A 152 -9.27 6.88 -11.92
C ASP A 152 -8.59 8.17 -11.43
N LYS A 153 -9.03 9.31 -11.96
CA LYS A 153 -8.41 10.60 -11.66
C LYS A 153 -8.42 10.93 -10.17
N SER A 154 -9.53 10.69 -9.49
CA SER A 154 -9.66 10.99 -8.05
C SER A 154 -8.79 10.08 -7.20
N ILE A 155 -8.66 8.80 -7.59
CA ILE A 155 -7.80 7.80 -6.94
C ILE A 155 -6.32 8.16 -7.16
N LEU A 156 -5.94 8.54 -8.37
CA LEU A 156 -4.59 9.03 -8.68
C LEU A 156 -4.25 10.27 -7.84
N GLU A 157 -5.14 11.26 -7.78
CA GLU A 157 -4.94 12.47 -6.99
C GLU A 157 -4.76 12.17 -5.50
N LEU A 158 -5.50 11.20 -4.94
CA LEU A 158 -5.32 10.75 -3.56
C LEU A 158 -3.92 10.14 -3.37
N GLY A 159 -3.48 9.25 -4.26
CA GLY A 159 -2.15 8.64 -4.22
C GLY A 159 -1.03 9.68 -4.31
N LEU A 160 -1.12 10.60 -5.27
CA LEU A 160 -0.16 11.69 -5.44
C LEU A 160 -0.06 12.58 -4.18
N LYS A 161 -1.21 12.90 -3.57
CA LYS A 161 -1.26 13.67 -2.33
C LYS A 161 -0.54 12.96 -1.19
N ILE A 162 -0.76 11.64 -1.03
CA ILE A 162 -0.09 10.84 -0.01
C ILE A 162 1.43 10.87 -0.23
N PHE A 163 1.91 10.58 -1.44
CA PHE A 163 3.34 10.54 -1.74
C PHE A 163 4.02 11.91 -1.59
N ASN A 164 3.34 13.00 -1.95
CA ASN A 164 3.84 14.35 -1.72
C ASN A 164 3.95 14.66 -0.21
N LEU A 165 2.96 14.27 0.60
CA LEU A 165 2.99 14.44 2.05
C LEU A 165 4.08 13.59 2.71
N MET A 166 4.40 12.42 2.15
CA MET A 166 5.55 11.59 2.53
C MET A 166 6.88 12.14 2.00
N LYS A 167 6.87 13.29 1.30
CA LYS A 167 8.03 13.95 0.70
C LYS A 167 8.79 13.07 -0.29
N MET A 168 8.09 12.21 -1.02
CA MET A 168 8.67 11.39 -2.07
C MET A 168 8.82 12.16 -3.39
N LYS A 169 9.79 11.76 -4.20
CA LYS A 169 10.00 12.26 -5.56
C LYS A 169 9.24 11.36 -6.54
N ILE A 170 8.24 11.91 -7.22
CA ILE A 170 7.36 11.13 -8.10
C ILE A 170 7.93 11.05 -9.51
N GLY A 171 8.12 9.84 -10.01
CA GLY A 171 8.44 9.53 -11.40
C GLY A 171 7.33 8.72 -12.07
N TYR A 172 7.27 8.77 -13.40
CA TYR A 172 6.26 8.04 -14.18
C TYR A 172 6.94 7.16 -15.22
N MET A 173 6.41 5.95 -15.40
CA MET A 173 6.86 4.98 -16.39
C MET A 173 5.65 4.20 -16.94
N ASP A 174 5.86 3.50 -18.05
CA ASP A 174 4.95 2.44 -18.48
C ASP A 174 5.35 1.12 -17.80
N SER A 175 4.42 0.18 -17.69
CA SER A 175 4.66 -1.10 -17.01
C SER A 175 5.45 -2.11 -17.84
N ASP A 176 5.66 -1.84 -19.14
CA ASP A 176 6.42 -2.66 -20.09
C ASP A 176 7.92 -2.42 -20.07
#